data_3158a554ee16344adb8fbb2886724c51
#
_entry.id   3158a554ee16344adb8fbb2886724c51
#
_cell.length_a   1.000
_cell.length_b   1.000
_cell.length_c   1.000
_cell.angle_alpha   90.00
_cell.angle_beta   90.00
_cell.angle_gamma   90.00
#
_symmetry.space_group_name_H-M   'P 1'
#
loop_
_entity.id
_entity.type
_entity.pdbx_description
1 polymer ?
#
loop_
_entity_poly.entity_id
_entity_poly.type
_entity_poly.pdbx_seq_one_letter_code
_entity_poly.pdbx_strand_id
1 'polypeptide(L)'
;MKRYFFLNLFLCSIIVLSSEAVKRPNIVLIFADDMGYSDLGCYGGEIKTPNLDRLAEKGIRYTQAYNTSKCWTSRISLLSGLYHHRSDREFSNTALIGEILKPACYRTWWSGKHHANFNPYERGFDHFSGFLGGAINFWNPGDKARLGEHEPGWGAVYTWAFDDKLVKPYVPSDNFYATDAFTDWSLEWLDEKEKAADPFFLYLSYNAPHWPLHAHTQDIFKYDGFYDEGYEAVRKARYTKQLEIGLFDASTTALSAPEHTAWSVLTDKERKSEALRMQIHAAMVDRMDQNIGRLIRKLKELGKLESTLILFLVDNGASHERPKRGARNSKAKWGSVGSFEAIGQSWANTINSPFKKWKVQGMEGGICTPLIAHWPERIKLPKNSISREPCHLIDFVPTFIELAGGGTEYPESLPALDGISLIPTFTGKKLEREKPLFFQYGGWKVIHENQWKLVQRKEEPWQLYDLSNDRTETLNLAAKFPVRVNKMRKAWEYWAREVRNIKEKEG
;
A
#
# COMPACT_ATOMS: atom_id res chain seq x y z
N MET A 1 8.98 89.54 3.01
CA MET A 1 9.04 88.30 2.20
C MET A 1 8.91 87.12 3.13
N LYS A 2 7.72 86.51 3.23
CA LYS A 2 7.48 85.28 4.05
C LYS A 2 7.56 84.05 3.12
N ARG A 3 8.52 83.15 3.33
CA ARG A 3 8.64 81.85 2.63
C ARG A 3 7.80 80.83 3.37
N TYR A 4 6.80 80.25 2.69
CA TYR A 4 6.05 79.13 3.16
C TYR A 4 6.79 77.80 2.70
N PHE A 5 7.17 76.96 3.68
CA PHE A 5 7.66 75.64 3.44
C PHE A 5 6.45 74.67 3.42
N PHE A 6 6.17 74.07 2.26
CA PHE A 6 5.23 72.93 2.16
C PHE A 6 5.96 71.63 2.48
N LEU A 7 5.55 70.98 3.57
CA LEU A 7 6.03 69.66 3.97
C LEU A 7 5.10 68.64 3.32
N ASN A 8 5.55 67.97 2.26
CA ASN A 8 4.85 66.84 1.67
C ASN A 8 5.10 65.58 2.51
N LEU A 9 4.09 65.15 3.30
CA LEU A 9 4.07 63.86 3.95
C LEU A 9 3.69 62.80 2.90
N PHE A 10 4.68 62.02 2.46
CA PHE A 10 4.46 60.78 1.71
C PHE A 10 4.02 59.70 2.70
N LEU A 11 2.70 59.37 2.75
CA LEU A 11 2.19 58.19 3.44
C LEU A 11 2.54 56.94 2.60
N CYS A 12 3.63 56.27 2.95
CA CYS A 12 3.90 54.93 2.42
C CYS A 12 2.92 53.93 3.07
N SER A 13 1.83 53.60 2.37
CA SER A 13 0.96 52.48 2.74
C SER A 13 1.71 51.18 2.53
N ILE A 14 2.24 50.61 3.60
CA ILE A 14 2.77 49.26 3.60
C ILE A 14 1.57 48.33 3.47
N ILE A 15 1.32 47.83 2.26
CA ILE A 15 0.43 46.69 2.02
C ILE A 15 1.15 45.46 2.57
N VAL A 16 0.83 45.08 3.79
CA VAL A 16 1.19 43.76 4.34
C VAL A 16 0.31 42.76 3.60
N LEU A 17 0.82 42.22 2.51
CA LEU A 17 0.29 40.98 1.94
C LEU A 17 0.52 39.88 3.00
N SER A 18 -0.50 39.65 3.82
CA SER A 18 -0.54 38.39 4.60
C SER A 18 -0.61 37.27 3.59
N SER A 19 0.53 36.67 3.29
CA SER A 19 0.50 35.34 2.70
C SER A 19 -0.22 34.45 3.71
N GLU A 20 -1.47 34.07 3.42
CA GLU A 20 -2.09 32.96 4.17
C GLU A 20 -1.09 31.82 4.11
N ALA A 21 -0.47 31.49 5.24
CA ALA A 21 0.41 30.34 5.36
C ALA A 21 -0.40 29.13 4.90
N VAL A 22 0.04 28.49 3.83
CA VAL A 22 -0.63 27.31 3.28
C VAL A 22 -0.80 26.31 4.42
N LYS A 23 -2.05 26.11 4.86
CA LYS A 23 -2.36 25.24 5.98
C LYS A 23 -1.90 23.81 5.62
N ARG A 24 -0.97 23.27 6.39
CA ARG A 24 -0.45 21.92 6.20
C ARG A 24 -1.56 20.91 6.41
N PRO A 25 -1.77 19.94 5.50
CA PRO A 25 -2.81 18.93 5.67
C PRO A 25 -2.45 17.92 6.77
N ASN A 26 -3.46 17.33 7.39
CA ASN A 26 -3.24 16.03 8.01
C ASN A 26 -3.03 14.97 6.93
N ILE A 27 -2.28 13.92 7.26
CA ILE A 27 -1.98 12.83 6.34
C ILE A 27 -2.33 11.51 7.01
N VAL A 28 -3.17 10.73 6.37
CA VAL A 28 -3.49 9.34 6.74
C VAL A 28 -3.02 8.43 5.62
N LEU A 29 -2.04 7.59 5.91
CA LEU A 29 -1.49 6.60 5.00
C LEU A 29 -1.96 5.21 5.45
N ILE A 30 -2.88 4.60 4.72
CA ILE A 30 -3.43 3.28 4.99
C ILE A 30 -2.76 2.27 4.07
N PHE A 31 -2.13 1.24 4.64
CA PHE A 31 -1.35 0.27 3.92
C PHE A 31 -1.83 -1.15 4.20
N ALA A 32 -2.40 -1.82 3.19
CA ALA A 32 -2.84 -3.21 3.26
C ALA A 32 -1.70 -4.17 2.87
N ASP A 33 -1.84 -5.46 3.21
CA ASP A 33 -0.82 -6.49 3.06
C ASP A 33 -1.37 -7.68 2.27
N ASP A 34 -0.77 -8.00 1.11
CA ASP A 34 -1.13 -9.15 0.25
C ASP A 34 -2.52 -9.08 -0.42
N MET A 35 -3.13 -7.91 -0.53
CA MET A 35 -4.44 -7.74 -1.18
C MET A 35 -4.32 -7.73 -2.70
N GLY A 36 -5.29 -8.35 -3.40
CA GLY A 36 -5.33 -8.38 -4.86
C GLY A 36 -5.74 -7.04 -5.49
N TYR A 37 -5.32 -6.83 -6.74
CA TYR A 37 -5.64 -5.62 -7.50
C TYR A 37 -7.14 -5.35 -7.62
N SER A 38 -7.94 -6.41 -7.79
CA SER A 38 -9.39 -6.32 -8.00
C SER A 38 -10.24 -6.61 -6.77
N ASP A 39 -9.68 -6.64 -5.56
CA ASP A 39 -10.46 -6.96 -4.37
C ASP A 39 -11.45 -5.87 -3.95
N LEU A 40 -11.13 -4.59 -4.20
CA LEU A 40 -12.01 -3.48 -3.86
C LEU A 40 -13.14 -3.31 -4.88
N GLY A 41 -14.34 -2.91 -4.41
CA GLY A 41 -15.50 -2.62 -5.27
C GLY A 41 -15.17 -1.59 -6.35
N CYS A 42 -14.48 -0.51 -6.00
CA CYS A 42 -14.03 0.52 -6.94
C CYS A 42 -12.91 0.08 -7.90
N TYR A 43 -12.35 -1.12 -7.73
CA TYR A 43 -11.42 -1.79 -8.64
C TYR A 43 -12.04 -3.06 -9.28
N GLY A 44 -13.36 -3.22 -9.21
CA GLY A 44 -14.12 -4.27 -9.89
C GLY A 44 -14.46 -5.48 -9.02
N GLY A 45 -14.10 -5.50 -7.74
CA GLY A 45 -14.38 -6.59 -6.81
C GLY A 45 -15.85 -6.69 -6.41
N GLU A 46 -16.24 -7.87 -5.96
CA GLU A 46 -17.53 -8.16 -5.33
C GLU A 46 -17.48 -8.00 -3.80
N ILE A 47 -16.28 -7.85 -3.23
CA ILE A 47 -16.10 -7.66 -1.80
C ILE A 47 -16.69 -6.31 -1.38
N LYS A 48 -17.40 -6.30 -0.27
CA LYS A 48 -18.06 -5.09 0.25
C LYS A 48 -17.03 -4.13 0.85
N THR A 49 -16.69 -3.08 0.11
CA THR A 49 -15.73 -2.05 0.54
C THR A 49 -16.31 -0.63 0.43
N PRO A 50 -17.52 -0.37 1.00
CA PRO A 50 -18.26 0.88 0.76
C PRO A 50 -17.54 2.13 1.24
N ASN A 51 -16.64 2.03 2.22
CA ASN A 51 -15.90 3.19 2.74
C ASN A 51 -14.75 3.57 1.80
N LEU A 52 -13.96 2.59 1.33
CA LEU A 52 -12.93 2.80 0.31
C LEU A 52 -13.54 3.20 -1.04
N ASP A 53 -14.65 2.59 -1.44
CA ASP A 53 -15.37 2.95 -2.68
C ASP A 53 -15.83 4.41 -2.65
N ARG A 54 -16.29 4.92 -1.50
CA ARG A 54 -16.68 6.32 -1.33
C ARG A 54 -15.48 7.27 -1.35
N LEU A 55 -14.33 6.88 -0.77
CA LEU A 55 -13.09 7.64 -0.89
C LEU A 55 -12.66 7.74 -2.36
N ALA A 56 -12.74 6.63 -3.09
CA ALA A 56 -12.42 6.55 -4.51
C ALA A 56 -13.38 7.38 -5.38
N GLU A 57 -14.70 7.32 -5.11
CA GLU A 57 -15.72 8.12 -5.83
C GLU A 57 -15.41 9.61 -5.75
N LYS A 58 -14.97 10.10 -4.59
CA LYS A 58 -14.72 11.52 -4.31
C LYS A 58 -13.25 11.93 -4.42
N GLY A 59 -12.39 11.00 -4.78
CA GLY A 59 -10.96 11.16 -4.90
C GLY A 59 -10.45 10.72 -6.26
N ILE A 60 -9.28 10.11 -6.26
CA ILE A 60 -8.59 9.62 -7.46
C ILE A 60 -8.26 8.14 -7.27
N ARG A 61 -8.57 7.31 -8.25
CA ARG A 61 -8.05 5.94 -8.40
C ARG A 61 -6.87 5.92 -9.34
N TYR A 62 -5.79 5.27 -8.96
CA TYR A 62 -4.62 5.11 -9.82
C TYR A 62 -4.61 3.70 -10.41
N THR A 63 -4.41 3.61 -11.73
CA THR A 63 -4.33 2.31 -12.42
C THR A 63 -2.91 1.80 -12.58
N GLN A 64 -1.91 2.61 -12.27
CA GLN A 64 -0.49 2.31 -12.41
C GLN A 64 0.30 2.71 -11.15
N ALA A 65 -0.14 2.23 -9.97
CA ALA A 65 0.61 2.42 -8.73
C ALA A 65 1.50 1.19 -8.48
N TYR A 66 2.80 1.43 -8.44
CA TYR A 66 3.80 0.38 -8.39
C TYR A 66 4.44 0.22 -7.02
N ASN A 67 4.72 -1.03 -6.66
CA ASN A 67 5.42 -1.46 -5.46
C ASN A 67 6.64 -2.33 -5.84
N THR A 68 7.32 -2.92 -4.85
CA THR A 68 8.52 -3.74 -5.07
C THR A 68 8.26 -5.25 -5.09
N SER A 69 7.01 -5.67 -5.27
CA SER A 69 6.51 -7.05 -5.28
C SER A 69 6.65 -7.85 -3.97
N LYS A 70 7.21 -7.27 -2.89
CA LYS A 70 7.41 -7.94 -1.60
C LYS A 70 7.23 -6.98 -0.43
N CYS A 71 6.58 -7.43 0.62
CA CYS A 71 6.16 -6.61 1.75
C CYS A 71 7.28 -5.82 2.42
N TRP A 72 8.39 -6.44 2.84
CA TRP A 72 9.46 -5.71 3.53
C TRP A 72 10.18 -4.70 2.61
N THR A 73 10.41 -5.03 1.34
CA THR A 73 11.05 -4.12 0.38
C THR A 73 10.15 -2.94 0.03
N SER A 74 8.84 -3.17 -0.10
CA SER A 74 7.87 -2.10 -0.33
C SER A 74 7.79 -1.13 0.85
N ARG A 75 7.85 -1.65 2.09
CA ARG A 75 7.87 -0.81 3.30
C ARG A 75 9.13 0.03 3.39
N ILE A 76 10.30 -0.53 3.03
CA ILE A 76 11.53 0.26 2.93
C ILE A 76 11.35 1.40 1.93
N SER A 77 10.92 1.10 0.70
CA SER A 77 10.78 2.12 -0.34
C SER A 77 9.76 3.21 0.01
N LEU A 78 8.63 2.82 0.62
CA LEU A 78 7.57 3.74 1.06
C LEU A 78 8.06 4.71 2.14
N LEU A 79 8.76 4.20 3.15
CA LEU A 79 9.14 4.95 4.34
C LEU A 79 10.40 5.81 4.14
N SER A 80 11.25 5.46 3.18
CA SER A 80 12.53 6.14 2.92
C SER A 80 12.51 7.03 1.67
N GLY A 81 11.59 6.81 0.70
CA GLY A 81 11.63 7.45 -0.61
C GLY A 81 12.76 6.96 -1.53
N LEU A 82 13.39 5.85 -1.16
CA LEU A 82 14.49 5.23 -1.91
C LEU A 82 14.09 3.86 -2.46
N TYR A 83 14.71 3.42 -3.54
CA TYR A 83 14.66 1.99 -3.88
C TYR A 83 15.24 1.18 -2.73
N HIS A 84 14.55 0.11 -2.32
CA HIS A 84 14.94 -0.72 -1.16
C HIS A 84 16.36 -1.29 -1.21
N HIS A 85 16.98 -1.30 -2.39
CA HIS A 85 18.38 -1.72 -2.55
C HIS A 85 19.39 -0.70 -1.99
N ARG A 86 18.95 0.56 -1.82
CA ARG A 86 19.77 1.65 -1.29
C ARG A 86 19.65 1.82 0.22
N SER A 87 18.89 0.94 0.87
CA SER A 87 18.69 0.92 2.32
C SER A 87 18.71 -0.52 2.85
N ASP A 88 18.78 -0.68 4.15
CA ASP A 88 18.68 -1.95 4.87
C ASP A 88 17.36 -2.03 5.67
N ARG A 89 17.19 -3.07 6.48
CA ARG A 89 16.02 -3.21 7.36
C ARG A 89 16.09 -2.38 8.63
N GLU A 90 17.23 -1.85 8.94
CA GLU A 90 17.50 -0.91 10.03
C GLU A 90 17.33 0.53 9.59
N PHE A 91 17.28 0.80 8.26
CA PHE A 91 17.26 2.14 7.66
C PHE A 91 18.43 3.00 8.10
N SER A 92 19.63 2.37 8.22
CA SER A 92 20.80 2.98 8.83
C SER A 92 21.30 4.21 8.10
N ASN A 93 21.10 4.30 6.78
CA ASN A 93 21.60 5.35 5.89
C ASN A 93 20.49 6.21 5.28
N THR A 94 19.33 6.31 5.94
CA THR A 94 18.20 7.08 5.41
C THR A 94 17.37 7.68 6.54
N ALA A 95 16.71 8.80 6.28
CA ALA A 95 15.68 9.35 7.15
C ALA A 95 14.34 8.69 6.86
N LEU A 96 13.57 8.45 7.91
CA LEU A 96 12.20 7.95 7.83
C LEU A 96 11.19 9.10 7.75
N ILE A 97 10.02 8.82 7.20
CA ILE A 97 8.91 9.79 7.12
C ILE A 97 8.67 10.48 8.48
N GLY A 98 8.71 9.74 9.59
CA GLY A 98 8.54 10.31 10.93
C GLY A 98 9.59 11.36 11.26
N GLU A 99 10.86 11.06 11.00
CA GLU A 99 11.98 11.99 11.22
C GLU A 99 11.89 13.22 10.31
N ILE A 100 11.47 13.03 9.05
CA ILE A 100 11.34 14.08 8.04
C ILE A 100 10.20 15.05 8.40
N LEU A 101 9.09 14.59 8.95
CA LEU A 101 7.91 15.39 9.21
C LEU A 101 7.94 16.14 10.55
N LYS A 102 8.75 15.68 11.52
CA LYS A 102 8.87 16.32 12.84
C LYS A 102 9.29 17.79 12.79
N PRO A 103 10.30 18.23 11.99
CA PRO A 103 10.66 19.64 11.88
C PRO A 103 9.52 20.53 11.38
N ALA A 104 8.55 19.96 10.64
CA ALA A 104 7.33 20.64 10.21
C ALA A 104 6.19 20.56 11.25
N CYS A 105 6.49 20.22 12.49
CA CYS A 105 5.54 20.12 13.60
C CYS A 105 4.39 19.13 13.38
N TYR A 106 4.62 18.06 12.59
CA TYR A 106 3.66 16.97 12.53
C TYR A 106 3.76 16.10 13.78
N ARG A 107 2.59 15.75 14.33
CA ARG A 107 2.48 14.58 15.24
C ARG A 107 2.52 13.32 14.39
N THR A 108 3.37 12.38 14.74
CA THR A 108 3.70 11.23 13.89
C THR A 108 3.33 9.93 14.57
N TRP A 109 2.41 9.16 13.98
CA TRP A 109 1.85 7.96 14.57
C TRP A 109 1.93 6.77 13.60
N TRP A 110 2.25 5.60 14.12
CA TRP A 110 2.26 4.37 13.35
C TRP A 110 1.58 3.24 14.12
N SER A 111 0.52 2.68 13.55
CA SER A 111 -0.20 1.54 14.10
C SER A 111 -0.09 0.32 13.19
N GLY A 112 0.26 -0.84 13.75
CA GLY A 112 0.20 -2.14 13.08
C GLY A 112 1.53 -2.76 12.67
N LYS A 113 1.58 -3.31 11.45
CA LYS A 113 2.72 -4.08 10.94
C LYS A 113 3.93 -3.20 10.61
N HIS A 114 5.11 -3.61 11.09
CA HIS A 114 6.38 -2.94 10.78
C HIS A 114 7.21 -3.68 9.72
N HIS A 115 7.62 -4.90 9.99
CA HIS A 115 8.42 -5.78 9.12
C HIS A 115 9.86 -5.32 8.89
N ALA A 116 10.46 -4.64 9.86
CA ALA A 116 11.87 -4.26 9.91
C ALA A 116 12.46 -4.53 11.31
N ASN A 117 13.70 -4.10 11.58
CA ASN A 117 14.47 -4.54 12.74
C ASN A 117 14.71 -3.44 13.80
N PHE A 118 13.93 -2.35 13.79
CA PHE A 118 14.05 -1.26 14.77
C PHE A 118 12.68 -0.94 15.38
N ASN A 119 12.66 -0.15 16.45
CA ASN A 119 11.44 0.39 17.01
C ASN A 119 11.11 1.74 16.34
N PRO A 120 9.95 1.92 15.67
CA PRO A 120 9.57 3.19 15.06
C PRO A 120 9.56 4.39 16.01
N TYR A 121 9.27 4.18 17.29
CA TYR A 121 9.31 5.22 18.30
C TYR A 121 10.71 5.88 18.41
N GLU A 122 11.78 5.11 18.20
CA GLU A 122 13.15 5.61 18.19
C GLU A 122 13.52 6.34 16.90
N ARG A 123 12.67 6.29 15.87
CA ARG A 123 12.90 6.79 14.52
C ARG A 123 11.84 7.79 14.07
N GLY A 124 11.54 8.74 14.96
CA GLY A 124 10.73 9.92 14.63
C GLY A 124 9.23 9.74 14.72
N PHE A 125 8.70 8.63 15.21
CA PHE A 125 7.29 8.48 15.51
C PHE A 125 7.02 8.79 16.99
N ASP A 126 6.02 9.65 17.25
CA ASP A 126 5.62 10.02 18.60
C ASP A 126 4.85 8.88 19.27
N HIS A 127 4.12 8.06 18.48
CA HIS A 127 3.48 6.84 18.93
C HIS A 127 3.71 5.69 17.95
N PHE A 128 3.96 4.53 18.50
CA PHE A 128 3.96 3.25 17.79
C PHE A 128 3.25 2.18 18.61
N SER A 129 2.24 1.52 18.03
CA SER A 129 1.62 0.33 18.59
C SER A 129 1.52 -0.75 17.51
N GLY A 130 2.28 -1.85 17.66
CA GLY A 130 2.31 -2.87 16.63
C GLY A 130 3.39 -3.94 16.81
N PHE A 131 3.59 -4.74 15.77
CA PHE A 131 4.54 -5.84 15.77
C PHE A 131 5.67 -5.65 14.75
N LEU A 132 6.88 -6.03 15.14
CA LEU A 132 8.09 -5.83 14.35
C LEU A 132 8.28 -6.89 13.25
N GLY A 133 7.47 -7.96 13.24
CA GLY A 133 7.54 -9.06 12.30
C GLY A 133 6.76 -8.91 11.01
N GLY A 134 6.78 -9.99 10.21
CA GLY A 134 6.15 -10.00 8.87
C GLY A 134 4.71 -10.50 8.84
N ALA A 135 4.28 -11.32 9.80
CA ALA A 135 2.92 -11.87 9.88
C ALA A 135 2.63 -12.38 11.29
N ILE A 136 1.37 -12.38 11.69
CA ILE A 136 0.93 -12.80 13.04
C ILE A 136 -0.37 -13.59 12.96
N ASN A 137 -0.69 -14.31 14.03
CA ASN A 137 -2.05 -14.77 14.26
C ASN A 137 -2.92 -13.55 14.60
N PHE A 138 -4.04 -13.35 13.90
CA PHE A 138 -4.88 -12.16 14.06
C PHE A 138 -5.63 -12.12 15.38
N TRP A 139 -5.89 -13.31 15.98
CA TRP A 139 -6.62 -13.45 17.24
C TRP A 139 -5.70 -13.49 18.46
N ASN A 140 -4.62 -14.27 18.35
CA ASN A 140 -3.66 -14.45 19.42
C ASN A 140 -2.25 -14.55 18.86
N PRO A 141 -1.49 -13.45 18.82
CA PRO A 141 -0.12 -13.43 18.34
C PRO A 141 0.91 -14.01 19.33
N GLY A 142 0.45 -14.48 20.50
CA GLY A 142 1.28 -15.13 21.50
C GLY A 142 1.64 -16.58 21.14
N ASP A 143 2.27 -17.27 22.09
CA ASP A 143 2.78 -18.64 21.94
C ASP A 143 1.89 -19.70 22.61
N LYS A 144 0.92 -19.28 23.43
CA LYS A 144 0.04 -20.15 24.22
C LYS A 144 -1.42 -19.79 24.04
N ALA A 145 -2.28 -20.79 24.14
CA ALA A 145 -3.72 -20.59 24.23
C ALA A 145 -4.10 -19.77 25.47
N ARG A 146 -5.07 -18.88 25.32
CA ARG A 146 -5.76 -18.24 26.43
C ARG A 146 -6.80 -19.20 27.01
N LEU A 147 -7.35 -18.88 28.17
CA LEU A 147 -8.35 -19.72 28.84
C LEU A 147 -9.56 -19.95 27.90
N GLY A 148 -9.88 -21.21 27.65
CA GLY A 148 -10.99 -21.59 26.75
C GLY A 148 -10.72 -21.45 25.25
N GLU A 149 -9.49 -21.11 24.84
CA GLU A 149 -9.08 -20.94 23.45
C GLU A 149 -8.31 -22.16 22.93
N HIS A 150 -8.34 -22.39 21.63
CA HIS A 150 -7.42 -23.34 20.98
C HIS A 150 -6.01 -22.74 20.89
N GLU A 151 -5.00 -23.60 20.88
CA GLU A 151 -3.62 -23.21 20.59
C GLU A 151 -3.56 -22.41 19.28
N PRO A 152 -2.81 -21.28 19.24
CA PRO A 152 -2.64 -20.48 18.04
C PRO A 152 -2.11 -21.35 16.89
N GLY A 153 -2.78 -21.33 15.74
CA GLY A 153 -2.45 -22.16 14.59
C GLY A 153 -1.06 -21.88 14.01
N TRP A 154 -0.49 -20.73 14.33
CA TRP A 154 0.85 -20.33 13.91
C TRP A 154 1.71 -19.93 15.10
N GLY A 155 2.90 -20.55 15.20
CA GLY A 155 3.77 -20.41 16.35
C GLY A 155 4.93 -19.42 16.20
N ALA A 156 4.98 -18.60 15.15
CA ALA A 156 5.97 -17.54 15.11
C ALA A 156 5.53 -16.38 16.03
N VAL A 157 6.35 -16.12 17.03
CA VAL A 157 6.13 -15.05 18.02
C VAL A 157 7.10 -13.91 17.71
N TYR A 158 6.55 -12.77 17.37
CA TYR A 158 7.34 -11.56 17.11
C TYR A 158 7.33 -10.64 18.33
N THR A 159 8.33 -9.77 18.40
CA THR A 159 8.35 -8.66 19.32
C THR A 159 7.27 -7.65 18.91
N TRP A 160 6.50 -7.19 19.89
CA TRP A 160 5.62 -6.04 19.79
C TRP A 160 6.27 -4.85 20.46
N ALA A 161 5.91 -3.67 20.04
CA ALA A 161 6.27 -2.45 20.73
C ALA A 161 5.04 -1.57 20.91
N PHE A 162 4.98 -0.93 22.07
CA PHE A 162 4.01 0.08 22.47
C PHE A 162 4.84 1.26 22.91
N ASP A 163 5.07 2.21 22.02
CA ASP A 163 6.06 3.28 22.15
C ASP A 163 7.46 2.70 22.46
N ASP A 164 8.08 3.04 23.56
CA ASP A 164 9.40 2.53 24.02
C ASP A 164 9.34 1.12 24.63
N LYS A 165 8.15 0.61 24.94
CA LYS A 165 7.98 -0.66 25.62
C LYS A 165 7.96 -1.84 24.64
N LEU A 166 8.98 -2.68 24.68
CA LEU A 166 9.04 -3.94 23.94
C LEU A 166 8.39 -5.09 24.72
N VAL A 167 7.56 -5.90 24.04
CA VAL A 167 6.83 -7.03 24.61
C VAL A 167 7.00 -8.28 23.75
N LYS A 168 7.42 -9.39 24.38
CA LYS A 168 7.53 -10.71 23.71
C LYS A 168 7.47 -11.84 24.73
N PRO A 169 6.50 -12.75 24.68
CA PRO A 169 5.34 -12.74 23.77
C PRO A 169 4.36 -11.63 24.12
N TYR A 170 3.61 -11.14 23.15
CA TYR A 170 2.46 -10.29 23.39
C TYR A 170 1.21 -11.17 23.53
N VAL A 171 0.57 -11.09 24.69
CA VAL A 171 -0.68 -11.80 24.99
C VAL A 171 -1.78 -10.76 25.16
N PRO A 172 -2.62 -10.54 24.14
CA PRO A 172 -3.69 -9.56 24.21
C PRO A 172 -4.89 -10.04 25.01
N SER A 173 -5.86 -9.14 25.24
CA SER A 173 -7.17 -9.47 25.81
C SER A 173 -7.96 -10.46 24.95
N ASP A 174 -8.99 -11.09 25.53
CA ASP A 174 -9.79 -12.13 24.85
C ASP A 174 -10.53 -11.64 23.61
N ASN A 175 -10.87 -10.35 23.55
CA ASN A 175 -11.57 -9.74 22.42
C ASN A 175 -10.63 -9.18 21.33
N PHE A 176 -9.34 -9.48 21.41
CA PHE A 176 -8.37 -8.96 20.45
C PHE A 176 -8.59 -9.54 19.07
N TYR A 177 -8.64 -8.66 18.07
CA TYR A 177 -8.47 -8.96 16.66
C TYR A 177 -7.58 -7.89 16.03
N ALA A 178 -6.47 -8.28 15.42
CA ALA A 178 -5.39 -7.37 15.04
C ALA A 178 -5.85 -6.17 14.17
N THR A 179 -6.72 -6.42 13.18
CA THR A 179 -7.25 -5.37 12.30
C THR A 179 -8.06 -4.32 13.08
N ASP A 180 -8.83 -4.76 14.08
CA ASP A 180 -9.61 -3.86 14.94
C ASP A 180 -8.69 -3.07 15.86
N ALA A 181 -7.75 -3.75 16.53
CA ALA A 181 -6.82 -3.15 17.47
C ALA A 181 -5.95 -2.05 16.84
N PHE A 182 -5.48 -2.27 15.60
CA PHE A 182 -4.68 -1.25 14.90
C PHE A 182 -5.49 0.03 14.64
N THR A 183 -6.77 -0.12 14.38
CA THR A 183 -7.68 1.03 14.26
C THR A 183 -7.97 1.65 15.62
N ASP A 184 -8.21 0.86 16.66
CA ASP A 184 -8.52 1.34 18.00
C ASP A 184 -7.41 2.27 18.51
N TRP A 185 -6.15 1.85 18.46
CA TRP A 185 -5.00 2.69 18.83
C TRP A 185 -4.93 3.98 18.00
N SER A 186 -5.18 3.89 16.69
CA SER A 186 -5.22 5.09 15.83
C SER A 186 -6.32 6.07 16.24
N LEU A 187 -7.49 5.57 16.66
CA LEU A 187 -8.60 6.39 17.14
C LEU A 187 -8.30 7.04 18.50
N GLU A 188 -7.62 6.32 19.40
CA GLU A 188 -7.17 6.83 20.70
C GLU A 188 -6.22 8.03 20.51
N TRP A 189 -5.23 7.93 19.62
CA TRP A 189 -4.30 9.03 19.35
C TRP A 189 -4.99 10.24 18.71
N LEU A 190 -6.03 10.04 17.89
CA LEU A 190 -6.83 11.13 17.33
C LEU A 190 -7.63 11.89 18.39
N ASP A 191 -7.93 11.27 19.55
CA ASP A 191 -8.61 11.90 20.69
C ASP A 191 -7.69 12.71 21.59
N GLU A 192 -6.37 12.66 21.40
CA GLU A 192 -5.42 13.44 22.18
C GLU A 192 -5.64 14.93 21.98
N LYS A 193 -5.82 15.64 23.10
CA LYS A 193 -6.07 17.08 23.12
C LYS A 193 -4.78 17.92 23.04
N GLU A 194 -3.67 17.36 23.52
CA GLU A 194 -2.39 18.02 23.45
C GLU A 194 -1.99 18.24 21.99
N LYS A 195 -1.56 19.49 21.66
CA LYS A 195 -1.19 19.87 20.28
C LYS A 195 -2.25 19.53 19.22
N ALA A 196 -3.54 19.53 19.59
CA ALA A 196 -4.63 19.16 18.67
C ALA A 196 -4.73 20.05 17.43
N ALA A 197 -4.14 21.26 17.47
CA ALA A 197 -4.05 22.18 16.34
C ALA A 197 -2.96 21.80 15.32
N ASP A 198 -1.93 21.06 15.73
CA ASP A 198 -0.85 20.65 14.86
C ASP A 198 -1.33 19.61 13.84
N PRO A 199 -0.76 19.60 12.62
CA PRO A 199 -1.06 18.55 11.66
C PRO A 199 -0.54 17.20 12.18
N PHE A 200 -1.15 16.11 11.73
CA PHE A 200 -0.67 14.76 12.06
C PHE A 200 -0.39 13.95 10.80
N PHE A 201 0.52 13.00 10.96
CA PHE A 201 0.79 11.91 10.04
C PHE A 201 0.47 10.59 10.73
N LEU A 202 -0.55 9.89 10.25
CA LEU A 202 -0.92 8.56 10.73
C LEU A 202 -0.58 7.52 9.66
N TYR A 203 0.33 6.60 9.99
CA TYR A 203 0.58 5.40 9.19
C TYR A 203 -0.17 4.21 9.81
N LEU A 204 -1.32 3.87 9.22
CA LEU A 204 -2.14 2.73 9.60
C LEU A 204 -1.78 1.54 8.70
N SER A 205 -0.92 0.69 9.23
CA SER A 205 -0.28 -0.42 8.53
C SER A 205 -0.92 -1.75 8.88
N TYR A 206 -2.01 -2.10 8.18
CA TYR A 206 -2.68 -3.37 8.38
C TYR A 206 -1.81 -4.55 7.96
N ASN A 207 -2.01 -5.69 8.63
CA ASN A 207 -1.53 -7.00 8.18
C ASN A 207 -2.62 -7.79 7.43
N ALA A 208 -3.83 -7.27 7.31
CA ALA A 208 -4.91 -7.83 6.52
C ALA A 208 -4.73 -7.48 5.03
N PRO A 209 -5.12 -8.40 4.12
CA PRO A 209 -5.58 -9.78 4.33
C PRO A 209 -4.47 -10.86 4.24
N HIS A 210 -3.22 -10.57 4.64
CA HIS A 210 -2.12 -11.55 4.66
C HIS A 210 -2.50 -12.82 5.44
N TRP A 211 -2.00 -13.98 5.05
CA TRP A 211 -2.17 -15.22 5.82
C TRP A 211 -1.57 -15.13 7.24
N PRO A 212 -2.08 -15.90 8.23
CA PRO A 212 -3.15 -16.89 8.14
C PRO A 212 -4.52 -16.23 7.92
N LEU A 213 -5.40 -16.91 7.15
CA LEU A 213 -6.76 -16.44 6.91
C LEU A 213 -7.59 -16.56 8.18
N HIS A 214 -7.79 -15.44 8.85
CA HIS A 214 -8.52 -15.30 10.09
C HIS A 214 -9.58 -14.20 9.97
N ALA A 215 -10.83 -14.50 10.28
CA ALA A 215 -11.91 -13.52 10.24
C ALA A 215 -13.03 -13.86 11.21
N HIS A 216 -13.81 -12.86 11.60
CA HIS A 216 -15.02 -13.06 12.39
C HIS A 216 -16.02 -13.90 11.62
N THR A 217 -16.63 -14.88 12.30
CA THR A 217 -17.60 -15.80 11.70
C THR A 217 -18.74 -15.06 11.01
N GLN A 218 -19.23 -13.99 11.60
CA GLN A 218 -20.31 -13.15 11.02
C GLN A 218 -19.89 -12.47 9.71
N ASP A 219 -18.61 -12.09 9.57
CA ASP A 219 -18.11 -11.48 8.34
C ASP A 219 -17.90 -12.55 7.24
N ILE A 220 -17.48 -13.78 7.62
CA ILE A 220 -17.40 -14.90 6.70
C ILE A 220 -18.76 -15.26 6.10
N PHE A 221 -19.82 -15.30 6.93
CA PHE A 221 -21.17 -15.63 6.48
C PHE A 221 -21.76 -14.65 5.45
N LYS A 222 -21.29 -13.41 5.39
CA LYS A 222 -21.70 -12.44 4.36
C LYS A 222 -21.37 -12.89 2.94
N TYR A 223 -20.40 -13.80 2.80
CA TYR A 223 -19.88 -14.28 1.52
C TYR A 223 -20.23 -15.75 1.25
N ASP A 224 -21.19 -16.31 1.98
CA ASP A 224 -21.63 -17.68 1.75
C ASP A 224 -22.21 -17.83 0.33
N GLY A 225 -21.72 -18.83 -0.41
CA GLY A 225 -22.10 -19.09 -1.81
C GLY A 225 -21.48 -18.16 -2.86
N PHE A 226 -20.81 -17.05 -2.50
CA PHE A 226 -20.27 -16.09 -3.48
C PHE A 226 -19.19 -16.68 -4.40
N TYR A 227 -18.50 -17.72 -3.96
CA TYR A 227 -17.33 -18.28 -4.63
C TYR A 227 -17.54 -19.72 -5.13
N ASP A 228 -18.77 -20.22 -5.12
CA ASP A 228 -19.10 -21.58 -5.52
C ASP A 228 -18.91 -21.81 -7.02
N GLU A 229 -19.05 -20.76 -7.84
CA GLU A 229 -18.80 -20.77 -9.29
C GLU A 229 -17.31 -20.79 -9.66
N GLY A 230 -16.41 -20.52 -8.69
CA GLY A 230 -14.98 -20.68 -8.79
C GLY A 230 -14.19 -19.57 -9.48
N TYR A 231 -12.95 -19.89 -9.79
CA TYR A 231 -11.92 -18.94 -10.23
C TYR A 231 -12.29 -18.20 -11.52
N GLU A 232 -12.73 -18.93 -12.55
CA GLU A 232 -13.02 -18.38 -13.88
C GLU A 232 -14.21 -17.43 -13.85
N ALA A 233 -15.26 -17.79 -13.12
CA ALA A 233 -16.44 -16.98 -12.96
C ALA A 233 -16.14 -15.66 -12.26
N VAL A 234 -15.44 -15.73 -11.12
CA VAL A 234 -15.02 -14.53 -10.35
C VAL A 234 -14.10 -13.65 -11.20
N ARG A 235 -13.10 -14.24 -11.87
CA ARG A 235 -12.18 -13.50 -12.75
C ARG A 235 -12.91 -12.74 -13.84
N LYS A 236 -13.84 -13.42 -14.53
CA LYS A 236 -14.65 -12.83 -15.60
C LYS A 236 -15.55 -11.71 -15.05
N ALA A 237 -16.23 -11.94 -13.93
CA ALA A 237 -17.12 -10.96 -13.32
C ALA A 237 -16.36 -9.68 -12.92
N ARG A 238 -15.20 -9.83 -12.26
CA ARG A 238 -14.34 -8.69 -11.87
C ARG A 238 -13.85 -7.91 -13.09
N TYR A 239 -13.37 -8.59 -14.13
CA TYR A 239 -12.93 -7.93 -15.36
C TYR A 239 -14.07 -7.20 -16.07
N THR A 240 -15.25 -7.84 -16.19
CA THR A 240 -16.45 -7.18 -16.75
C THR A 240 -16.77 -5.91 -15.98
N LYS A 241 -16.75 -5.97 -14.65
CA LYS A 241 -17.00 -4.81 -13.80
C LYS A 241 -15.95 -3.71 -13.97
N GLN A 242 -14.67 -4.05 -14.14
CA GLN A 242 -13.60 -3.09 -14.40
C GLN A 242 -13.83 -2.31 -15.70
N LEU A 243 -14.35 -2.97 -16.75
CA LEU A 243 -14.72 -2.31 -17.99
C LEU A 243 -15.95 -1.40 -17.80
N GLU A 244 -16.99 -1.87 -17.12
CA GLU A 244 -18.22 -1.10 -16.85
C GLU A 244 -17.95 0.19 -16.08
N ILE A 245 -17.05 0.16 -15.08
CA ILE A 245 -16.70 1.35 -14.28
C ILE A 245 -15.61 2.22 -14.93
N GLY A 246 -15.22 1.91 -16.18
CA GLY A 246 -14.23 2.66 -16.96
C GLY A 246 -12.80 2.61 -16.42
N LEU A 247 -12.50 1.63 -15.55
CA LEU A 247 -11.15 1.47 -14.98
C LEU A 247 -10.16 1.09 -16.08
N PHE A 248 -10.59 0.22 -17.01
CA PHE A 248 -9.85 -0.22 -18.16
C PHE A 248 -10.68 -0.13 -19.44
N ASP A 249 -10.01 -0.16 -20.58
CA ASP A 249 -10.58 -0.26 -21.93
C ASP A 249 -10.24 -1.66 -22.48
N ALA A 250 -11.24 -2.37 -22.99
CA ALA A 250 -11.08 -3.71 -23.55
C ALA A 250 -10.11 -3.76 -24.76
N SER A 251 -9.95 -2.65 -25.48
CA SER A 251 -9.03 -2.55 -26.64
C SER A 251 -7.56 -2.56 -26.22
N THR A 252 -7.25 -2.15 -24.98
CA THR A 252 -5.87 -2.04 -24.47
C THR A 252 -5.59 -2.96 -23.29
N THR A 253 -6.64 -3.56 -22.71
CA THR A 253 -6.53 -4.35 -21.49
C THR A 253 -7.38 -5.61 -21.63
N ALA A 254 -6.90 -6.60 -22.34
CA ALA A 254 -7.53 -7.92 -22.38
C ALA A 254 -7.38 -8.62 -21.02
N LEU A 255 -8.33 -9.48 -20.66
CA LEU A 255 -8.14 -10.35 -19.49
C LEU A 255 -6.97 -11.31 -19.77
N SER A 256 -5.94 -11.32 -18.92
CA SER A 256 -4.79 -12.22 -19.10
C SER A 256 -5.22 -13.69 -19.07
N ALA A 257 -4.42 -14.58 -19.70
CA ALA A 257 -4.67 -16.02 -19.60
C ALA A 257 -4.68 -16.48 -18.14
N PRO A 258 -5.53 -17.46 -17.79
CA PRO A 258 -5.56 -17.99 -16.43
C PRO A 258 -4.28 -18.76 -16.10
N GLU A 259 -3.76 -18.54 -14.89
CA GLU A 259 -2.57 -19.25 -14.36
C GLU A 259 -2.94 -20.08 -13.13
N HIS A 260 -4.10 -20.68 -13.18
CA HIS A 260 -4.68 -21.51 -12.12
C HIS A 260 -5.16 -22.86 -12.65
N THR A 261 -5.37 -23.80 -11.73
CA THR A 261 -6.07 -25.05 -12.02
C THR A 261 -7.52 -24.75 -12.38
N ALA A 262 -8.07 -25.39 -13.42
CA ALA A 262 -9.46 -25.19 -13.78
C ALA A 262 -10.39 -25.65 -12.65
N TRP A 263 -11.43 -24.87 -12.35
CA TRP A 263 -12.39 -25.20 -11.29
C TRP A 263 -13.09 -26.53 -11.52
N SER A 264 -13.36 -26.85 -12.78
CA SER A 264 -14.04 -28.06 -13.20
C SER A 264 -13.31 -29.37 -12.87
N VAL A 265 -11.98 -29.33 -12.71
CA VAL A 265 -11.19 -30.53 -12.39
C VAL A 265 -11.09 -30.80 -10.89
N LEU A 266 -11.53 -29.86 -10.05
CA LEU A 266 -11.55 -30.02 -8.60
C LEU A 266 -12.70 -30.95 -8.18
N THR A 267 -12.45 -31.75 -7.14
CA THR A 267 -13.51 -32.49 -6.44
C THR A 267 -14.43 -31.52 -5.68
N ASP A 268 -15.64 -31.97 -5.34
CA ASP A 268 -16.59 -31.15 -4.55
C ASP A 268 -16.02 -30.73 -3.20
N LYS A 269 -15.22 -31.60 -2.58
CA LYS A 269 -14.51 -31.26 -1.32
C LYS A 269 -13.49 -30.15 -1.52
N GLU A 270 -12.73 -30.20 -2.59
CA GLU A 270 -11.74 -29.16 -2.93
C GLU A 270 -12.42 -27.84 -3.27
N ARG A 271 -13.49 -27.87 -4.09
CA ARG A 271 -14.27 -26.68 -4.42
C ARG A 271 -14.79 -25.98 -3.15
N LYS A 272 -15.42 -26.72 -2.24
CA LYS A 272 -15.87 -26.19 -0.94
C LYS A 272 -14.74 -25.58 -0.12
N SER A 273 -13.58 -26.23 -0.11
CA SER A 273 -12.39 -25.72 0.59
C SER A 273 -11.84 -24.45 -0.05
N GLU A 274 -11.77 -24.41 -1.37
CA GLU A 274 -11.30 -23.22 -2.11
C GLU A 274 -12.29 -22.05 -1.96
N ALA A 275 -13.59 -22.31 -2.10
CA ALA A 275 -14.62 -21.29 -1.87
C ALA A 275 -14.51 -20.69 -0.46
N LEU A 276 -14.36 -21.53 0.58
CA LEU A 276 -14.22 -21.07 1.96
C LEU A 276 -12.93 -20.24 2.17
N ARG A 277 -11.81 -20.55 1.51
CA ARG A 277 -10.61 -19.71 1.58
C ARG A 277 -10.88 -18.30 1.09
N MET A 278 -11.57 -18.18 -0.04
CA MET A 278 -11.91 -16.87 -0.59
C MET A 278 -12.96 -16.14 0.23
N GLN A 279 -13.93 -16.84 0.82
CA GLN A 279 -14.89 -16.26 1.77
C GLN A 279 -14.19 -15.62 2.96
N ILE A 280 -13.19 -16.31 3.55
CA ILE A 280 -12.45 -15.77 4.69
C ILE A 280 -11.58 -14.58 4.27
N HIS A 281 -10.91 -14.66 3.11
CA HIS A 281 -10.16 -13.53 2.56
C HIS A 281 -11.06 -12.30 2.34
N ALA A 282 -12.22 -12.49 1.74
CA ALA A 282 -13.19 -11.42 1.53
C ALA A 282 -13.68 -10.81 2.86
N ALA A 283 -13.91 -11.64 3.87
CA ALA A 283 -14.29 -11.19 5.20
C ALA A 283 -13.18 -10.36 5.88
N MET A 284 -11.90 -10.68 5.66
CA MET A 284 -10.76 -9.90 6.16
C MET A 284 -10.69 -8.52 5.50
N VAL A 285 -10.91 -8.44 4.18
CA VAL A 285 -10.96 -7.18 3.43
C VAL A 285 -12.16 -6.33 3.85
N ASP A 286 -13.35 -6.93 3.96
CA ASP A 286 -14.58 -6.27 4.45
C ASP A 286 -14.35 -5.71 5.87
N ARG A 287 -13.74 -6.49 6.78
CA ARG A 287 -13.44 -6.01 8.14
C ARG A 287 -12.48 -4.84 8.15
N MET A 288 -11.48 -4.86 7.29
CA MET A 288 -10.55 -3.73 7.12
C MET A 288 -11.31 -2.49 6.64
N ASP A 289 -12.21 -2.60 5.66
CA ASP A 289 -13.04 -1.49 5.20
C ASP A 289 -13.96 -0.94 6.28
N GLN A 290 -14.57 -1.81 7.11
CA GLN A 290 -15.38 -1.38 8.26
C GLN A 290 -14.56 -0.53 9.23
N ASN A 291 -13.32 -0.92 9.51
CA ASN A 291 -12.38 -0.20 10.36
C ASN A 291 -11.93 1.13 9.75
N ILE A 292 -11.67 1.17 8.45
CA ILE A 292 -11.42 2.42 7.72
C ILE A 292 -12.65 3.35 7.82
N GLY A 293 -13.86 2.80 7.77
CA GLY A 293 -15.09 3.53 8.00
C GLY A 293 -15.17 4.16 9.40
N ARG A 294 -14.67 3.47 10.44
CA ARG A 294 -14.56 4.03 11.80
C ARG A 294 -13.60 5.22 11.83
N LEU A 295 -12.44 5.10 11.20
CA LEU A 295 -11.45 6.17 11.09
C LEU A 295 -12.03 7.41 10.35
N ILE A 296 -12.70 7.21 9.22
CA ILE A 296 -13.32 8.30 8.45
C ILE A 296 -14.39 9.02 9.28
N ARG A 297 -15.23 8.27 10.01
CA ARG A 297 -16.23 8.87 10.93
C ARG A 297 -15.56 9.72 12.00
N LYS A 298 -14.50 9.21 12.62
CA LYS A 298 -13.73 9.92 13.64
C LYS A 298 -13.14 11.23 13.10
N LEU A 299 -12.53 11.21 11.92
CA LEU A 299 -12.01 12.41 11.26
C LEU A 299 -13.12 13.42 10.99
N LYS A 300 -14.30 12.97 10.60
CA LYS A 300 -15.47 13.83 10.38
C LYS A 300 -15.98 14.45 11.70
N GLU A 301 -16.10 13.68 12.75
CA GLU A 301 -16.50 14.12 14.11
C GLU A 301 -15.57 15.19 14.65
N LEU A 302 -14.26 15.04 14.39
CA LEU A 302 -13.23 16.01 14.78
C LEU A 302 -13.15 17.23 13.84
N GLY A 303 -13.98 17.29 12.78
CA GLY A 303 -13.93 18.38 11.79
C GLY A 303 -12.63 18.40 10.95
N LYS A 304 -11.89 17.27 10.90
CA LYS A 304 -10.57 17.19 10.25
C LYS A 304 -10.61 16.54 8.86
N LEU A 305 -11.73 15.91 8.46
CA LEU A 305 -11.80 15.13 7.21
C LEU A 305 -11.46 15.97 5.97
N GLU A 306 -11.96 17.20 5.88
CA GLU A 306 -11.75 18.09 4.72
C GLU A 306 -10.28 18.45 4.54
N SER A 307 -9.56 18.69 5.64
CA SER A 307 -8.13 19.04 5.66
C SER A 307 -7.20 17.84 5.76
N THR A 308 -7.68 16.62 5.54
CA THR A 308 -6.89 15.38 5.62
C THR A 308 -6.72 14.76 4.23
N LEU A 309 -5.47 14.53 3.82
CA LEU A 309 -5.13 13.65 2.71
C LEU A 309 -5.18 12.21 3.20
N ILE A 310 -6.10 11.42 2.67
CA ILE A 310 -6.20 9.98 2.92
C ILE A 310 -5.66 9.24 1.70
N LEU A 311 -4.66 8.40 1.90
CA LEU A 311 -4.06 7.52 0.90
C LEU A 311 -4.28 6.07 1.31
N PHE A 312 -4.84 5.26 0.42
CA PHE A 312 -4.95 3.81 0.59
C PHE A 312 -4.15 3.11 -0.50
N LEU A 313 -3.28 2.18 -0.11
CA LEU A 313 -2.46 1.41 -1.03
C LEU A 313 -2.11 0.03 -0.47
N VAL A 314 -1.46 -0.81 -1.29
CA VAL A 314 -1.13 -2.20 -0.98
C VAL A 314 0.35 -2.45 -1.23
N ASP A 315 0.98 -3.27 -0.41
CA ASP A 315 2.43 -3.48 -0.42
C ASP A 315 2.95 -4.38 -1.55
N ASN A 316 2.16 -5.31 -2.05
CA ASN A 316 2.44 -6.15 -3.21
C ASN A 316 1.15 -6.78 -3.74
N GLY A 317 1.20 -7.39 -4.91
CA GLY A 317 0.07 -8.18 -5.39
C GLY A 317 -0.26 -9.36 -4.48
N ALA A 318 -1.43 -9.96 -4.67
CA ALA A 318 -1.93 -11.08 -3.86
C ALA A 318 -0.91 -12.19 -3.65
N SER A 319 -0.92 -12.83 -2.49
CA SER A 319 0.02 -13.88 -2.14
C SER A 319 -0.41 -15.24 -2.69
N HIS A 320 0.49 -15.87 -3.43
CA HIS A 320 0.32 -17.25 -3.93
C HIS A 320 0.74 -18.30 -2.91
N GLU A 321 1.34 -17.89 -1.80
CA GLU A 321 1.95 -18.77 -0.82
C GLU A 321 0.90 -19.64 -0.13
N ARG A 322 1.21 -20.93 0.03
CA ARG A 322 0.56 -21.87 0.96
C ARG A 322 1.64 -22.46 1.87
N PRO A 323 2.06 -21.72 2.90
CA PRO A 323 3.12 -22.20 3.77
C PRO A 323 2.67 -23.46 4.50
N LYS A 324 3.49 -24.49 4.48
CA LYS A 324 3.24 -25.74 5.23
C LYS A 324 3.50 -25.62 6.73
N ARG A 325 3.86 -24.42 7.21
CA ARG A 325 4.16 -24.15 8.60
C ARG A 325 2.87 -23.90 9.36
N GLY A 326 2.76 -24.44 10.56
CA GLY A 326 1.91 -23.86 11.57
C GLY A 326 0.52 -24.43 11.74
N ALA A 327 0.08 -25.41 10.95
CA ALA A 327 -1.15 -26.12 11.28
C ALA A 327 -0.96 -26.99 12.53
N ARG A 328 -0.88 -26.35 13.71
CA ARG A 328 -0.81 -27.07 15.00
C ARG A 328 -2.09 -27.82 15.30
N ASN A 329 -3.22 -27.35 14.74
CA ASN A 329 -4.51 -28.00 14.90
C ASN A 329 -5.24 -28.12 13.55
N SER A 330 -5.06 -29.23 12.86
CA SER A 330 -5.73 -29.53 11.60
C SER A 330 -7.27 -29.66 11.69
N LYS A 331 -7.82 -29.73 12.92
CA LYS A 331 -9.26 -29.80 13.19
C LYS A 331 -9.89 -28.46 13.53
N ALA A 332 -9.07 -27.40 13.68
CA ALA A 332 -9.59 -26.07 13.99
C ALA A 332 -10.50 -25.58 12.86
N LYS A 333 -11.59 -24.92 13.21
CA LYS A 333 -12.47 -24.24 12.24
C LYS A 333 -11.66 -23.18 11.50
N TRP A 334 -11.71 -23.20 10.18
CA TRP A 334 -11.01 -22.20 9.38
C TRP A 334 -11.53 -20.77 9.70
N GLY A 335 -10.63 -19.82 9.75
CA GLY A 335 -10.90 -18.46 10.20
C GLY A 335 -10.71 -18.22 11.69
N SER A 336 -10.58 -19.28 12.51
CA SER A 336 -10.38 -19.18 13.96
C SER A 336 -8.90 -19.16 14.34
N VAL A 337 -8.61 -18.85 15.60
CA VAL A 337 -7.25 -18.75 16.19
C VAL A 337 -6.38 -19.99 15.95
N GLY A 338 -6.98 -21.19 16.02
CA GLY A 338 -6.26 -22.47 15.83
C GLY A 338 -6.01 -22.83 14.37
N SER A 339 -6.62 -22.13 13.41
CA SER A 339 -6.50 -22.45 12.00
C SER A 339 -5.27 -21.80 11.35
N PHE A 340 -4.83 -22.36 10.23
CA PHE A 340 -3.77 -21.80 9.42
C PHE A 340 -4.03 -22.10 7.94
N GLU A 341 -4.61 -21.14 7.24
CA GLU A 341 -4.93 -21.24 5.82
C GLU A 341 -4.41 -20.02 5.06
N ALA A 342 -4.26 -20.17 3.74
CA ALA A 342 -3.87 -19.12 2.81
C ALA A 342 -4.61 -19.31 1.49
N ILE A 343 -4.82 -18.24 0.72
CA ILE A 343 -5.60 -18.28 -0.52
C ILE A 343 -4.93 -19.16 -1.60
N GLY A 344 -3.60 -19.12 -1.70
CA GLY A 344 -2.84 -19.87 -2.70
C GLY A 344 -2.89 -19.27 -4.10
N GLN A 345 -2.21 -19.94 -5.03
CA GLN A 345 -1.92 -19.42 -6.37
C GLN A 345 -3.18 -19.15 -7.20
N SER A 346 -4.15 -20.06 -7.18
CA SER A 346 -5.35 -19.93 -8.02
C SER A 346 -6.16 -18.67 -7.66
N TRP A 347 -6.43 -18.46 -6.38
CA TRP A 347 -7.09 -17.24 -5.93
C TRP A 347 -6.20 -16.01 -6.10
N ALA A 348 -4.88 -16.09 -5.86
CA ALA A 348 -3.99 -14.97 -6.09
C ALA A 348 -4.03 -14.48 -7.55
N ASN A 349 -4.07 -15.40 -8.53
CA ASN A 349 -4.26 -15.03 -9.95
C ASN A 349 -5.64 -14.43 -10.20
N THR A 350 -6.68 -14.98 -9.56
CA THR A 350 -8.06 -14.52 -9.71
C THR A 350 -8.24 -13.09 -9.19
N ILE A 351 -7.76 -12.81 -7.98
CA ILE A 351 -7.95 -11.50 -7.35
C ILE A 351 -7.00 -10.40 -7.86
N ASN A 352 -5.98 -10.77 -8.63
CA ASN A 352 -5.14 -9.80 -9.36
C ASN A 352 -5.70 -9.45 -10.75
N SER A 353 -6.92 -9.87 -11.10
CA SER A 353 -7.53 -9.52 -12.40
C SER A 353 -7.47 -8.03 -12.69
N PRO A 354 -7.15 -7.62 -13.94
CA PRO A 354 -7.00 -8.43 -15.14
C PRO A 354 -5.60 -8.99 -15.35
N PHE A 355 -4.65 -8.69 -14.46
CA PHE A 355 -3.24 -8.95 -14.61
C PHE A 355 -2.87 -10.43 -14.39
N LYS A 356 -1.72 -10.82 -14.93
CA LYS A 356 -1.10 -12.12 -14.67
C LYS A 356 -0.10 -12.03 -13.52
N LYS A 357 0.21 -13.18 -12.92
CA LYS A 357 1.15 -13.32 -11.81
C LYS A 357 0.66 -12.69 -10.50
N TRP A 358 1.55 -12.60 -9.51
CA TRP A 358 1.26 -12.31 -8.11
C TRP A 358 2.52 -11.88 -7.34
N LYS A 359 2.43 -11.73 -6.05
CA LYS A 359 3.53 -11.42 -5.11
C LYS A 359 4.86 -12.08 -5.49
N VAL A 360 5.97 -11.37 -5.31
CA VAL A 360 7.36 -11.77 -5.64
C VAL A 360 7.70 -11.69 -7.13
N GLN A 361 6.71 -11.47 -7.99
CA GLN A 361 6.92 -11.50 -9.45
C GLN A 361 6.94 -10.09 -10.07
N GLY A 362 7.71 -9.93 -11.16
CA GLY A 362 7.91 -8.63 -11.81
C GLY A 362 6.83 -8.24 -12.84
N MET A 363 5.79 -9.06 -13.03
CA MET A 363 4.67 -8.74 -13.92
C MET A 363 3.65 -7.86 -13.18
N GLU A 364 2.70 -7.26 -13.90
CA GLU A 364 1.74 -6.30 -13.32
C GLU A 364 1.03 -6.85 -12.08
N GLY A 365 0.58 -8.11 -12.09
CA GLY A 365 -0.08 -8.70 -10.91
C GLY A 365 0.80 -8.85 -9.66
N GLY A 366 2.12 -8.70 -9.80
CA GLY A 366 3.04 -8.69 -8.65
C GLY A 366 3.40 -7.29 -8.16
N ILE A 367 3.52 -6.31 -9.07
CA ILE A 367 4.07 -4.98 -8.77
C ILE A 367 3.06 -3.84 -8.88
N CYS A 368 1.90 -4.03 -9.52
CA CYS A 368 0.87 -3.01 -9.65
C CYS A 368 -0.31 -3.31 -8.73
N THR A 369 -0.65 -2.38 -7.86
CA THR A 369 -1.69 -2.53 -6.84
C THR A 369 -2.61 -1.30 -6.78
N PRO A 370 -3.80 -1.40 -6.16
CA PRO A 370 -4.68 -0.25 -5.97
C PRO A 370 -3.99 0.88 -5.21
N LEU A 371 -4.27 2.11 -5.63
CA LEU A 371 -3.99 3.33 -4.89
C LEU A 371 -5.19 4.27 -4.99
N ILE A 372 -5.69 4.72 -3.86
CA ILE A 372 -6.73 5.74 -3.76
C ILE A 372 -6.15 6.95 -3.04
N ALA A 373 -6.32 8.15 -3.61
CA ALA A 373 -6.04 9.42 -2.96
C ALA A 373 -7.34 10.22 -2.77
N HIS A 374 -7.63 10.63 -1.54
CA HIS A 374 -8.80 11.42 -1.19
C HIS A 374 -8.39 12.60 -0.32
N TRP A 375 -8.69 13.81 -0.80
CA TRP A 375 -8.43 15.05 -0.07
C TRP A 375 -9.45 16.12 -0.48
N PRO A 376 -10.58 16.22 0.22
CA PRO A 376 -11.70 17.07 -0.20
C PRO A 376 -11.34 18.56 -0.38
N GLU A 377 -10.42 19.07 0.41
CA GLU A 377 -9.99 20.48 0.32
C GLU A 377 -9.20 20.79 -0.97
N ARG A 378 -8.45 19.82 -1.51
CA ARG A 378 -7.53 20.04 -2.65
C ARG A 378 -7.86 19.28 -3.91
N ILE A 379 -8.37 18.07 -3.82
CA ILE A 379 -8.76 17.26 -4.99
C ILE A 379 -10.17 17.70 -5.40
N LYS A 380 -10.27 18.55 -6.41
CA LYS A 380 -11.53 19.05 -6.96
C LYS A 380 -11.84 18.46 -8.34
N LEU A 381 -11.35 17.27 -8.61
CA LEU A 381 -11.60 16.56 -9.85
C LEU A 381 -13.04 16.01 -9.90
N PRO A 382 -13.56 15.68 -11.09
CA PRO A 382 -14.85 15.00 -11.21
C PRO A 382 -14.90 13.71 -10.38
N LYS A 383 -16.09 13.32 -9.94
CA LYS A 383 -16.30 12.03 -9.27
C LYS A 383 -15.79 10.88 -10.14
N ASN A 384 -15.26 9.86 -9.48
CA ASN A 384 -14.70 8.68 -10.12
C ASN A 384 -13.46 8.94 -11.00
N SER A 385 -12.74 10.03 -10.75
CA SER A 385 -11.51 10.34 -11.49
C SER A 385 -10.48 9.21 -11.41
N ILE A 386 -9.80 8.99 -12.55
CA ILE A 386 -8.79 7.96 -12.70
C ILE A 386 -7.50 8.60 -13.18
N SER A 387 -6.41 8.37 -12.45
CA SER A 387 -5.05 8.69 -12.89
C SER A 387 -4.43 7.46 -13.55
N ARG A 388 -3.87 7.65 -14.74
CA ARG A 388 -3.09 6.65 -15.45
C ARG A 388 -1.59 6.93 -15.40
N GLU A 389 -1.19 7.90 -14.58
CA GLU A 389 0.22 8.25 -14.38
C GLU A 389 0.94 7.16 -13.61
N PRO A 390 2.07 6.63 -14.09
CA PRO A 390 2.88 5.67 -13.36
C PRO A 390 3.49 6.30 -12.10
N CYS A 391 3.12 5.81 -10.94
CA CYS A 391 3.69 6.20 -9.65
C CYS A 391 4.27 4.99 -8.92
N HIS A 392 5.16 5.23 -7.96
CA HIS A 392 5.85 4.18 -7.22
C HIS A 392 5.93 4.55 -5.73
N LEU A 393 6.13 3.57 -4.86
CA LEU A 393 6.23 3.81 -3.41
C LEU A 393 7.33 4.82 -3.02
N ILE A 394 8.38 4.97 -3.85
CA ILE A 394 9.43 5.99 -3.63
C ILE A 394 8.91 7.43 -3.74
N ASP A 395 7.75 7.65 -4.34
CA ASP A 395 7.19 8.99 -4.62
C ASP A 395 6.48 9.60 -3.40
N PHE A 396 6.21 8.81 -2.35
CA PHE A 396 5.46 9.27 -1.19
C PHE A 396 6.27 10.22 -0.30
N VAL A 397 7.55 9.93 -0.05
CA VAL A 397 8.41 10.84 0.75
C VAL A 397 8.55 12.22 0.09
N PRO A 398 8.91 12.35 -1.20
CA PRO A 398 8.91 13.66 -1.86
C PRO A 398 7.56 14.37 -1.81
N THR A 399 6.45 13.62 -1.94
CA THR A 399 5.09 14.17 -1.83
C THR A 399 4.84 14.75 -0.44
N PHE A 400 5.22 14.05 0.62
CA PHE A 400 4.99 14.51 1.98
C PHE A 400 5.89 15.69 2.36
N ILE A 401 7.13 15.73 1.85
CA ILE A 401 8.02 16.90 2.00
C ILE A 401 7.37 18.15 1.38
N GLU A 402 6.87 18.04 0.16
CA GLU A 402 6.20 19.14 -0.53
C GLU A 402 4.93 19.59 0.21
N LEU A 403 4.12 18.64 0.72
CA LEU A 403 2.91 18.95 1.51
C LEU A 403 3.21 19.59 2.85
N ALA A 404 4.31 19.22 3.48
CA ALA A 404 4.73 19.78 4.75
C ALA A 404 5.24 21.23 4.61
N GLY A 405 5.66 21.64 3.41
CA GLY A 405 6.13 22.97 3.12
C GLY A 405 7.47 23.30 3.79
N GLY A 406 7.83 24.57 3.84
CA GLY A 406 9.12 25.01 4.40
C GLY A 406 9.37 24.51 5.84
N GLY A 407 10.58 24.07 6.11
CA GLY A 407 11.02 23.47 7.38
C GLY A 407 11.22 21.95 7.33
N THR A 408 10.87 21.29 6.23
CA THR A 408 11.20 19.91 5.93
C THR A 408 12.26 19.87 4.84
N GLU A 409 13.52 19.86 5.24
CA GLU A 409 14.63 19.63 4.31
C GLU A 409 15.09 18.17 4.45
N TYR A 410 15.17 17.47 3.32
CA TYR A 410 15.80 16.15 3.32
C TYR A 410 17.31 16.34 3.48
N PRO A 411 17.98 15.66 4.45
CA PRO A 411 19.39 15.91 4.74
C PRO A 411 20.30 15.64 3.53
N GLU A 412 21.13 16.62 3.14
CA GLU A 412 22.08 16.48 2.04
C GLU A 412 23.15 15.39 2.27
N SER A 413 23.39 15.02 3.53
CA SER A 413 24.29 13.94 3.91
C SER A 413 23.76 12.54 3.60
N LEU A 414 22.46 12.42 3.31
CA LEU A 414 21.81 11.15 2.98
C LEU A 414 21.70 10.96 1.45
N PRO A 415 21.51 9.71 0.98
CA PRO A 415 21.30 9.46 -0.44
C PRO A 415 20.09 10.26 -0.98
N ALA A 416 20.28 10.95 -2.11
CA ALA A 416 19.18 11.70 -2.73
C ALA A 416 17.96 10.80 -3.01
N LEU A 417 16.76 11.37 -2.81
CA LEU A 417 15.49 10.66 -3.05
C LEU A 417 15.38 10.17 -4.50
N ASP A 418 14.86 8.96 -4.68
CA ASP A 418 14.67 8.36 -5.99
C ASP A 418 13.31 8.72 -6.63
N GLY A 419 12.35 9.17 -5.82
CA GLY A 419 10.99 9.48 -6.23
C GLY A 419 10.76 10.93 -6.64
N ILE A 420 9.53 11.20 -7.09
CA ILE A 420 9.01 12.53 -7.41
C ILE A 420 7.69 12.77 -6.69
N SER A 421 7.27 14.03 -6.54
CA SER A 421 6.00 14.36 -5.88
C SER A 421 4.80 13.96 -6.72
N LEU A 422 3.76 13.39 -6.08
CA LEU A 422 2.48 13.03 -6.67
C LEU A 422 1.48 14.20 -6.72
N ILE A 423 1.79 15.35 -6.12
CA ILE A 423 0.88 16.52 -6.03
C ILE A 423 0.32 16.96 -7.38
N PRO A 424 1.07 16.94 -8.51
CA PRO A 424 0.51 17.30 -9.80
C PRO A 424 -0.74 16.50 -10.17
N THR A 425 -0.79 15.19 -9.79
CA THR A 425 -1.94 14.33 -10.08
C THR A 425 -3.21 14.74 -9.34
N PHE A 426 -3.10 15.42 -8.19
CA PHE A 426 -4.25 15.90 -7.40
C PHE A 426 -5.07 16.97 -8.12
N THR A 427 -4.49 17.59 -9.14
CA THR A 427 -5.14 18.53 -10.04
C THR A 427 -5.32 18.00 -11.48
N GLY A 428 -5.12 16.71 -11.67
CA GLY A 428 -5.24 16.04 -12.99
C GLY A 428 -4.08 16.29 -13.95
N LYS A 429 -2.97 16.84 -13.45
CA LYS A 429 -1.76 17.03 -14.25
C LYS A 429 -0.94 15.76 -14.35
N LYS A 430 -0.12 15.66 -15.39
CA LYS A 430 0.83 14.56 -15.59
C LYS A 430 2.00 14.66 -14.62
N LEU A 431 2.63 13.50 -14.37
CA LEU A 431 3.91 13.42 -13.67
C LEU A 431 5.06 13.59 -14.68
N GLU A 432 5.95 14.53 -14.41
CA GLU A 432 7.17 14.71 -15.18
C GLU A 432 8.28 13.85 -14.58
N ARG A 433 8.39 12.60 -15.05
CA ARG A 433 9.39 11.64 -14.58
C ARG A 433 10.51 11.52 -15.63
N GLU A 434 11.69 12.03 -15.31
CA GLU A 434 12.87 11.98 -16.18
C GLU A 434 13.51 10.58 -16.19
N LYS A 435 13.53 9.90 -15.05
CA LYS A 435 14.17 8.58 -14.89
C LYS A 435 13.12 7.47 -14.99
N PRO A 436 13.45 6.32 -15.61
CA PRO A 436 12.59 5.13 -15.58
C PRO A 436 12.35 4.63 -14.15
N LEU A 437 11.28 3.84 -13.96
CA LEU A 437 11.09 3.05 -12.75
C LEU A 437 11.83 1.72 -12.89
N PHE A 438 12.51 1.31 -11.82
CA PHE A 438 13.31 0.10 -11.77
C PHE A 438 12.82 -0.84 -10.67
N PHE A 439 12.86 -2.16 -10.97
CA PHE A 439 12.43 -3.17 -10.01
C PHE A 439 13.39 -4.35 -10.06
N GLN A 440 13.70 -4.88 -8.87
CA GLN A 440 14.45 -6.13 -8.73
C GLN A 440 14.03 -6.85 -7.45
N TYR A 441 13.48 -8.05 -7.60
CA TYR A 441 13.21 -8.95 -6.47
C TYR A 441 13.05 -10.39 -6.96
N GLY A 442 13.46 -11.39 -6.16
CA GLY A 442 13.19 -12.81 -6.42
C GLY A 442 13.67 -13.33 -7.79
N GLY A 443 14.74 -12.75 -8.34
CA GLY A 443 15.26 -13.09 -9.67
C GLY A 443 14.56 -12.36 -10.83
N TRP A 444 13.63 -11.45 -10.56
CA TRP A 444 13.01 -10.59 -11.54
C TRP A 444 13.79 -9.29 -11.71
N LYS A 445 13.92 -8.85 -12.95
CA LYS A 445 14.53 -7.59 -13.36
C LYS A 445 13.51 -6.85 -14.22
N VAL A 446 13.14 -5.62 -13.85
CA VAL A 446 12.14 -4.83 -14.57
C VAL A 446 12.58 -3.39 -14.72
N ILE A 447 12.32 -2.80 -15.86
CA ILE A 447 12.39 -1.36 -16.11
C ILE A 447 11.12 -0.90 -16.82
N HIS A 448 10.52 0.16 -16.32
CA HIS A 448 9.36 0.82 -16.91
C HIS A 448 9.74 2.24 -17.32
N GLU A 449 9.79 2.50 -18.63
CA GLU A 449 10.11 3.79 -19.26
C GLU A 449 8.96 4.23 -20.15
N ASN A 450 8.23 5.27 -19.75
CA ASN A 450 7.01 5.75 -20.42
C ASN A 450 5.98 4.61 -20.55
N GLN A 451 5.55 4.26 -21.78
CA GLN A 451 4.63 3.13 -22.02
C GLN A 451 5.33 1.77 -22.11
N TRP A 452 6.66 1.73 -22.09
CA TRP A 452 7.41 0.49 -22.32
C TRP A 452 7.82 -0.17 -21.01
N LYS A 453 7.54 -1.45 -20.90
CA LYS A 453 8.02 -2.29 -19.81
C LYS A 453 8.87 -3.42 -20.35
N LEU A 454 10.13 -3.49 -19.88
CA LEU A 454 11.06 -4.57 -20.19
C LEU A 454 11.23 -5.42 -18.93
N VAL A 455 11.04 -6.73 -19.05
CA VAL A 455 11.08 -7.64 -17.91
C VAL A 455 11.92 -8.88 -18.23
N GLN A 456 12.66 -9.38 -17.24
CA GLN A 456 13.41 -10.63 -17.30
C GLN A 456 13.24 -11.39 -15.98
N ARG A 457 13.07 -12.70 -16.08
CA ARG A 457 13.12 -13.59 -14.92
C ARG A 457 14.41 -14.41 -14.96
N LYS A 458 15.25 -14.26 -13.94
CA LYS A 458 16.57 -14.91 -13.88
C LYS A 458 17.36 -14.71 -15.18
N GLU A 459 17.74 -15.78 -15.87
CA GLU A 459 18.50 -15.76 -17.16
C GLU A 459 17.58 -16.05 -18.36
N GLU A 460 16.26 -16.03 -18.22
CA GLU A 460 15.33 -16.13 -19.35
C GLU A 460 15.52 -14.95 -20.30
N PRO A 461 15.13 -15.06 -21.59
CA PRO A 461 15.16 -13.93 -22.50
C PRO A 461 14.34 -12.73 -22.00
N TRP A 462 14.81 -11.52 -22.26
CA TRP A 462 14.07 -10.30 -21.99
C TRP A 462 12.77 -10.26 -22.80
N GLN A 463 11.70 -9.81 -22.15
CA GLN A 463 10.37 -9.62 -22.74
C GLN A 463 10.02 -8.14 -22.69
N LEU A 464 9.52 -7.59 -23.79
CA LEU A 464 9.16 -6.18 -23.94
C LEU A 464 7.66 -6.04 -24.17
N TYR A 465 7.01 -5.16 -23.41
CA TYR A 465 5.58 -4.88 -23.52
C TYR A 465 5.32 -3.39 -23.72
N ASP A 466 4.29 -3.05 -24.48
CA ASP A 466 3.74 -1.70 -24.62
C ASP A 466 2.48 -1.59 -23.76
N LEU A 467 2.62 -1.06 -22.54
CA LEU A 467 1.53 -0.98 -21.58
C LEU A 467 0.43 0.03 -21.98
N SER A 468 0.64 0.87 -23.00
CA SER A 468 -0.43 1.72 -23.52
C SER A 468 -1.45 0.95 -24.37
N ASN A 469 -1.02 -0.17 -24.95
CA ASN A 469 -1.84 -1.02 -25.83
C ASN A 469 -2.03 -2.45 -25.28
N ASP A 470 -1.26 -2.84 -24.26
CA ASP A 470 -1.28 -4.18 -23.68
C ASP A 470 -0.98 -4.11 -22.17
N ARG A 471 -1.96 -3.65 -21.37
CA ARG A 471 -1.84 -3.50 -19.92
C ARG A 471 -1.63 -4.84 -19.18
N THR A 472 -1.92 -5.95 -19.82
CA THR A 472 -1.86 -7.29 -19.22
C THR A 472 -0.69 -8.12 -19.73
N GLU A 473 0.23 -7.51 -20.47
CA GLU A 473 1.52 -8.10 -20.87
C GLU A 473 1.34 -9.40 -21.66
N THR A 474 0.41 -9.42 -22.62
CA THR A 474 0.06 -10.62 -23.40
C THR A 474 0.93 -10.78 -24.65
N LEU A 475 1.41 -9.67 -25.23
CA LEU A 475 2.17 -9.65 -26.49
C LEU A 475 3.62 -9.23 -26.26
N ASN A 476 4.54 -10.19 -26.28
CA ASN A 476 5.97 -9.89 -26.20
C ASN A 476 6.51 -9.31 -27.51
N LEU A 477 6.94 -8.06 -27.46
CA LEU A 477 7.45 -7.28 -28.59
C LEU A 477 8.99 -7.26 -28.71
N ALA A 478 9.72 -8.04 -27.89
CA ALA A 478 11.19 -7.98 -27.83
C ALA A 478 11.85 -8.25 -29.19
N ALA A 479 11.36 -9.23 -29.94
CA ALA A 479 11.88 -9.55 -31.26
C ALA A 479 11.63 -8.42 -32.30
N LYS A 480 10.53 -7.67 -32.16
CA LYS A 480 10.16 -6.55 -33.04
C LYS A 480 10.99 -5.28 -32.78
N PHE A 481 11.43 -5.07 -31.53
CA PHE A 481 12.12 -3.85 -31.10
C PHE A 481 13.47 -4.11 -30.40
N PRO A 482 14.43 -4.82 -31.05
CA PRO A 482 15.68 -5.25 -30.41
C PRO A 482 16.56 -4.07 -29.94
N VAL A 483 16.54 -2.94 -30.65
CA VAL A 483 17.29 -1.72 -30.27
C VAL A 483 16.76 -1.15 -28.96
N ARG A 484 15.43 -1.09 -28.78
CA ARG A 484 14.79 -0.65 -27.55
C ARG A 484 15.11 -1.60 -26.38
N VAL A 485 15.00 -2.90 -26.60
CA VAL A 485 15.38 -3.92 -25.60
C VAL A 485 16.82 -3.68 -25.11
N ASN A 486 17.77 -3.50 -26.04
CA ASN A 486 19.17 -3.27 -25.69
C ASN A 486 19.38 -1.95 -24.92
N LYS A 487 18.70 -0.86 -25.31
CA LYS A 487 18.75 0.43 -24.60
C LYS A 487 18.25 0.29 -23.16
N MET A 488 17.05 -0.27 -22.98
CA MET A 488 16.41 -0.42 -21.67
C MET A 488 17.19 -1.41 -20.78
N ARG A 489 17.69 -2.52 -21.34
CA ARG A 489 18.57 -3.45 -20.63
C ARG A 489 19.81 -2.76 -20.08
N LYS A 490 20.52 -1.98 -20.90
CA LYS A 490 21.71 -1.22 -20.46
C LYS A 490 21.39 -0.22 -19.34
N ALA A 491 20.24 0.46 -19.44
CA ALA A 491 19.78 1.38 -18.41
C ALA A 491 19.51 0.64 -17.07
N TRP A 492 18.85 -0.54 -17.13
CA TRP A 492 18.63 -1.36 -15.95
C TRP A 492 19.96 -1.87 -15.33
N GLU A 493 20.91 -2.33 -16.16
CA GLU A 493 22.23 -2.81 -15.73
C GLU A 493 23.06 -1.69 -15.10
N TYR A 494 22.98 -0.46 -15.62
CA TYR A 494 23.60 0.70 -15.03
C TYR A 494 23.04 1.00 -13.66
N TRP A 495 21.72 1.13 -13.54
CA TRP A 495 21.04 1.35 -12.26
C TRP A 495 21.37 0.25 -11.24
N ALA A 496 21.36 -1.02 -11.65
CA ALA A 496 21.64 -2.14 -10.75
C ALA A 496 23.09 -2.12 -10.21
N ARG A 497 24.03 -1.59 -10.97
CA ARG A 497 25.41 -1.38 -10.48
C ARG A 497 25.47 -0.23 -9.48
N GLU A 498 24.85 0.89 -9.79
CA GLU A 498 24.81 2.05 -8.89
C GLU A 498 24.26 1.69 -7.49
N VAL A 499 23.13 0.98 -7.43
CA VAL A 499 22.53 0.61 -6.14
C VAL A 499 23.30 -0.47 -5.38
N ARG A 500 24.14 -1.30 -6.06
CA ARG A 500 25.05 -2.25 -5.40
C ARG A 500 26.31 -1.57 -4.88
N ASN A 501 26.91 -0.68 -5.68
CA ASN A 501 28.12 0.05 -5.29
C ASN A 501 27.89 0.91 -4.04
N ILE A 502 26.66 1.34 -3.78
CA ILE A 502 26.32 2.04 -2.54
C ILE A 502 26.47 1.10 -1.34
N LYS A 503 26.00 -0.15 -1.44
CA LYS A 503 26.14 -1.14 -0.35
C LYS A 503 27.58 -1.58 -0.09
N GLU A 504 28.39 -1.66 -1.12
CA GLU A 504 29.82 -2.06 -0.99
C GLU A 504 30.71 -0.94 -0.42
N LYS A 505 30.31 0.32 -0.49
CA LYS A 505 31.03 1.45 0.09
C LYS A 505 30.72 1.70 1.57
N GLU A 506 29.61 1.18 2.05
CA GLU A 506 29.11 1.35 3.42
C GLU A 506 29.39 0.11 4.31
N GLY A 507 29.93 -0.98 3.77
CA GLY A 507 30.38 -2.21 4.48
C GLY A 507 31.88 -2.26 4.59
#